data_c7be82cc368dbada5890ba327bf25bdf
#
_entry.id   c7be82cc368dbada5890ba327bf25bdf
#
_cell.length_a   1.000
_cell.length_b   1.000
_cell.length_c   1.000
_cell.angle_alpha   90.00
_cell.angle_beta   90.00
_cell.angle_gamma   90.00
#
_symmetry.space_group_name_H-M   'P 1'
#
loop_
_entity.id
_entity.type
_entity.pdbx_description
1 polymer ?
#
loop_
_entity_poly.entity_id
_entity_poly.type
_entity_poly.pdbx_seq_one_letter_code
_entity_poly.pdbx_strand_id
1 'polypeptide(L)'
;MEQNAYNESRDRLLEAPYRIIDYLPRQVPQERGNRYFAAERYLMGHPQIDELYGRFARLMVKLSCYYSLAVYDPRSDAWCDDPAPAELVQRIKACAATGPDRYLHILISAEDSLLTLNGDDLYMTMYHPHGQLLETAALLAAAEGLFLRQP
;
A
#
# COMPACT_ATOMS: atom_id res chain seq x y z
N MET A 1 -15.36 0.78 -15.74
CA MET A 1 -16.04 0.67 -14.43
C MET A 1 -16.39 2.05 -13.93
N GLU A 2 -17.56 2.15 -13.40
CA GLU A 2 -18.07 3.40 -12.90
C GLU A 2 -17.35 3.85 -11.64
N GLN A 3 -17.09 5.15 -11.53
CA GLN A 3 -16.43 5.73 -10.34
C GLN A 3 -17.21 5.41 -9.05
N ASN A 4 -18.54 5.46 -9.12
CA ASN A 4 -19.38 5.15 -7.96
C ASN A 4 -19.26 3.70 -7.52
N ALA A 5 -19.16 2.76 -8.46
CA ALA A 5 -18.98 1.35 -8.13
C ALA A 5 -17.64 1.12 -7.44
N TYR A 6 -16.60 1.80 -7.85
CA TYR A 6 -15.31 1.74 -7.18
C TYR A 6 -15.40 2.31 -5.76
N ASN A 7 -16.07 3.43 -5.59
CA ASN A 7 -16.24 4.04 -4.27
C ASN A 7 -16.99 3.10 -3.33
N GLU A 8 -18.06 2.45 -3.81
CA GLU A 8 -18.84 1.51 -3.01
C GLU A 8 -18.00 0.30 -2.59
N SER A 9 -17.22 -0.26 -3.51
CA SER A 9 -16.35 -1.40 -3.22
C SER A 9 -15.29 -1.01 -2.18
N ARG A 10 -14.65 0.15 -2.36
CA ARG A 10 -13.66 0.65 -1.41
C ARG A 10 -14.26 0.80 -0.01
N ASP A 11 -15.41 1.46 0.09
CA ASP A 11 -16.02 1.75 1.39
C ASP A 11 -16.40 0.45 2.12
N ARG A 12 -16.89 -0.54 1.38
CA ARG A 12 -17.18 -1.86 1.94
C ARG A 12 -15.91 -2.58 2.38
N LEU A 13 -14.87 -2.55 1.55
CA LEU A 13 -13.62 -3.26 1.84
C LEU A 13 -12.86 -2.67 3.01
N LEU A 14 -12.99 -1.38 3.29
CA LEU A 14 -12.35 -0.76 4.45
C LEU A 14 -12.85 -1.34 5.78
N GLU A 15 -13.97 -2.05 5.77
CA GLU A 15 -14.51 -2.75 6.95
C GLU A 15 -14.16 -4.24 6.97
N ALA A 16 -13.45 -4.73 5.96
CA ALA A 16 -13.10 -6.15 5.85
C ALA A 16 -11.86 -6.49 6.69
N PRO A 17 -11.65 -7.77 7.01
CA PRO A 17 -10.39 -8.22 7.61
C PRO A 17 -9.19 -7.86 6.74
N TYR A 18 -8.07 -7.55 7.38
CA TYR A 18 -6.90 -7.06 6.65
C TYR A 18 -5.59 -7.65 7.16
N ARG A 19 -4.55 -7.49 6.34
CA ARG A 19 -3.15 -7.77 6.65
C ARG A 19 -2.33 -6.50 6.48
N ILE A 20 -1.14 -6.50 7.05
CA ILE A 20 -0.20 -5.36 6.96
C ILE A 20 0.99 -5.76 6.10
N ILE A 21 1.38 -4.88 5.18
CA ILE A 21 2.63 -5.02 4.41
C ILE A 21 3.62 -4.04 5.02
N ASP A 22 4.61 -4.57 5.73
CA ASP A 22 5.47 -3.79 6.61
C ASP A 22 6.94 -4.06 6.32
N TYR A 23 7.80 -3.16 6.75
CA TYR A 23 9.25 -3.37 6.68
C TYR A 23 9.75 -4.25 7.83
N LEU A 24 8.91 -4.53 8.81
CA LEU A 24 9.21 -5.43 9.92
C LEU A 24 8.30 -6.67 9.85
N PRO A 25 8.80 -7.85 10.26
CA PRO A 25 8.05 -9.10 10.07
C PRO A 25 6.91 -9.29 11.07
N ARG A 26 6.91 -8.56 12.16
CA ARG A 26 5.88 -8.68 13.20
C ARG A 26 5.83 -7.41 14.03
N GLN A 27 4.78 -7.30 14.84
CA GLN A 27 4.58 -6.15 15.71
C GLN A 27 5.74 -6.03 16.71
N VAL A 28 6.20 -4.79 16.93
CA VAL A 28 7.29 -4.50 17.87
C VAL A 28 6.78 -4.66 19.30
N PRO A 29 7.55 -5.33 20.19
CA PRO A 29 7.18 -5.43 21.60
C PRO A 29 6.99 -4.07 22.24
N GLN A 30 6.00 -3.94 23.11
CA GLN A 30 5.62 -2.67 23.73
C GLN A 30 6.81 -2.02 24.47
N GLU A 31 7.64 -2.84 25.14
CA GLU A 31 8.80 -2.34 25.89
C GLU A 31 9.92 -1.77 25.01
N ARG A 32 9.83 -1.96 23.69
CA ARG A 32 10.78 -1.39 22.73
C ARG A 32 10.22 -0.19 21.99
N GLY A 33 9.10 0.35 22.45
CA GLY A 33 8.41 1.44 21.76
C GLY A 33 9.29 2.67 21.51
N ASN A 34 10.14 3.06 22.46
CA ASN A 34 11.02 4.21 22.28
C ASN A 34 12.03 3.98 21.15
N ARG A 35 12.56 2.77 21.05
CA ARG A 35 13.49 2.42 19.98
C ARG A 35 12.76 2.37 18.64
N TYR A 36 11.55 1.84 18.64
CA TYR A 36 10.73 1.81 17.43
C TYR A 36 10.48 3.22 16.92
N PHE A 37 10.11 4.16 17.78
CA PHE A 37 9.90 5.56 17.37
C PHE A 37 11.18 6.19 16.81
N ALA A 38 12.33 5.87 17.37
CA ALA A 38 13.59 6.37 16.86
C ALA A 38 13.89 5.83 15.44
N ALA A 39 13.63 4.54 15.23
CA ALA A 39 13.80 3.92 13.92
C ALA A 39 12.81 4.49 12.90
N GLU A 40 11.55 4.66 13.30
CA GLU A 40 10.52 5.23 12.45
C GLU A 40 10.89 6.65 12.02
N ARG A 41 11.34 7.47 12.96
CA ARG A 41 11.76 8.85 12.67
C ARG A 41 12.92 8.88 11.68
N TYR A 42 13.88 7.97 11.84
CA TYR A 42 15.00 7.86 10.89
C TYR A 42 14.50 7.49 9.49
N LEU A 43 13.61 6.50 9.40
CA LEU A 43 13.09 6.00 8.12
C LEU A 43 12.15 6.99 7.44
N MET A 44 11.50 7.87 8.20
CA MET A 44 10.65 8.93 7.63
C MET A 44 11.48 10.05 7.00
N GLY A 45 12.76 10.12 7.30
CA GLY A 45 13.65 11.12 6.70
C GLY A 45 14.12 10.72 5.30
N HIS A 46 14.57 11.70 4.53
CA HIS A 46 15.17 11.46 3.23
C HIS A 46 16.64 11.12 3.37
N PRO A 47 17.18 10.21 2.57
CA PRO A 47 16.54 9.51 1.44
C PRO A 47 15.83 8.21 1.82
N GLN A 48 15.78 7.84 3.10
CA GLN A 48 15.26 6.57 3.57
C GLN A 48 13.79 6.36 3.18
N ILE A 49 12.96 7.39 3.36
CA ILE A 49 11.54 7.29 3.04
C ILE A 49 11.31 7.04 1.54
N ASP A 50 12.10 7.67 0.70
CA ASP A 50 12.00 7.48 -0.74
C ASP A 50 12.36 6.03 -1.14
N GLU A 51 13.36 5.47 -0.49
CA GLU A 51 13.78 4.09 -0.73
C GLU A 51 12.68 3.10 -0.29
N LEU A 52 12.09 3.32 0.87
CA LEU A 52 11.00 2.46 1.36
C LEU A 52 9.78 2.54 0.44
N TYR A 53 9.37 3.74 0.05
CA TYR A 53 8.23 3.90 -0.85
C TYR A 53 8.54 3.35 -2.25
N GLY A 54 9.81 3.33 -2.63
CA GLY A 54 10.26 2.62 -3.83
C GLY A 54 9.99 1.13 -3.77
N ARG A 55 10.11 0.51 -2.59
CA ARG A 55 9.79 -0.91 -2.40
C ARG A 55 8.29 -1.14 -2.55
N PHE A 56 7.45 -0.29 -1.95
CA PHE A 56 6.00 -0.37 -2.14
C PHE A 56 5.64 -0.21 -3.61
N ALA A 57 6.25 0.74 -4.29
CA ALA A 57 6.00 0.98 -5.71
C ALA A 57 6.35 -0.23 -6.57
N ARG A 58 7.51 -0.85 -6.34
CA ARG A 58 7.91 -2.05 -7.09
C ARG A 58 6.99 -3.23 -6.81
N LEU A 59 6.53 -3.38 -5.57
CA LEU A 59 5.54 -4.39 -5.23
C LEU A 59 4.28 -4.22 -6.08
N MET A 60 3.76 -3.00 -6.15
CA MET A 60 2.53 -2.73 -6.88
C MET A 60 2.71 -2.87 -8.39
N VAL A 61 3.85 -2.45 -8.94
CA VAL A 61 4.15 -2.66 -10.36
C VAL A 61 4.17 -4.15 -10.69
N LYS A 62 4.81 -4.97 -9.85
CA LYS A 62 4.85 -6.42 -10.06
C LYS A 62 3.46 -7.05 -9.92
N LEU A 63 2.69 -6.59 -8.95
CA LEU A 63 1.33 -7.10 -8.74
C LEU A 63 0.45 -6.78 -9.94
N SER A 64 0.66 -5.64 -10.59
CA SER A 64 -0.07 -5.26 -11.80
C SER A 64 0.17 -6.19 -12.98
N CYS A 65 1.21 -7.03 -12.92
CA CYS A 65 1.43 -8.06 -13.94
C CYS A 65 0.38 -9.17 -13.88
N TYR A 66 -0.28 -9.32 -12.75
CA TYR A 66 -1.26 -10.40 -12.52
C TYR A 66 -2.69 -9.91 -12.41
N TYR A 67 -2.89 -8.64 -12.01
CA TYR A 67 -4.21 -8.10 -11.75
C TYR A 67 -4.32 -6.67 -12.27
N SER A 68 -5.49 -6.33 -12.80
CA SER A 68 -5.81 -4.94 -13.11
C SER A 68 -6.00 -4.17 -11.83
N LEU A 69 -5.43 -2.97 -11.78
CA LEU A 69 -5.49 -2.09 -10.61
C LEU A 69 -6.30 -0.84 -10.96
N ALA A 70 -7.20 -0.44 -10.06
CA ALA A 70 -7.83 0.87 -10.13
C ALA A 70 -7.26 1.71 -8.97
N VAL A 71 -6.70 2.86 -9.27
CA VAL A 71 -6.00 3.70 -8.30
C VAL A 71 -6.79 4.98 -8.06
N TYR A 72 -7.20 5.21 -6.82
CA TYR A 72 -7.83 6.45 -6.41
C TYR A 72 -6.78 7.42 -5.89
N ASP A 73 -6.76 8.60 -6.47
CA ASP A 73 -5.89 9.69 -6.04
C ASP A 73 -6.77 10.82 -5.50
N PRO A 74 -6.69 11.15 -4.19
CA PRO A 74 -7.53 12.19 -3.60
C PRO A 74 -7.29 13.57 -4.20
N ARG A 75 -6.09 13.82 -4.75
CA ARG A 75 -5.78 15.10 -5.35
C ARG A 75 -6.59 15.39 -6.62
N SER A 76 -6.96 14.34 -7.34
CA SER A 76 -7.82 14.44 -8.53
C SER A 76 -9.26 14.01 -8.25
N ASP A 77 -9.52 13.42 -7.07
CA ASP A 77 -10.80 12.85 -6.67
C ASP A 77 -11.36 11.91 -7.74
N ALA A 78 -10.51 11.09 -8.30
CA ALA A 78 -10.88 10.17 -9.38
C ALA A 78 -10.08 8.88 -9.33
N TRP A 79 -10.68 7.81 -9.84
CA TRP A 79 -10.04 6.53 -10.05
C TRP A 79 -9.43 6.48 -11.44
N CYS A 80 -8.23 5.92 -11.53
CA CYS A 80 -7.53 5.68 -12.78
C CYS A 80 -7.38 4.18 -12.97
N ASP A 81 -7.88 3.64 -14.09
CA ASP A 81 -7.75 2.22 -14.41
C ASP A 81 -6.37 1.94 -14.99
N ASP A 82 -5.70 0.95 -14.43
CA ASP A 82 -4.41 0.44 -14.92
C ASP A 82 -3.42 1.55 -15.32
N PRO A 83 -3.03 2.42 -14.38
CA PRO A 83 -2.02 3.43 -14.69
C PRO A 83 -0.73 2.77 -15.18
N ALA A 84 -0.04 3.42 -16.11
CA ALA A 84 1.25 2.93 -16.59
C ALA A 84 2.23 2.78 -15.41
N PRO A 85 3.18 1.83 -15.49
CA PRO A 85 4.11 1.58 -14.38
C PRO A 85 4.80 2.84 -13.86
N ALA A 86 5.28 3.71 -14.74
CA ALA A 86 5.95 4.95 -14.32
C ALA A 86 5.00 5.88 -13.56
N GLU A 87 3.74 5.97 -13.98
CA GLU A 87 2.73 6.77 -13.30
C GLU A 87 2.37 6.19 -11.94
N LEU A 88 2.22 4.88 -11.86
CA LEU A 88 1.93 4.19 -10.60
C LEU A 88 3.04 4.44 -9.59
N VAL A 89 4.29 4.31 -10.00
CA VAL A 89 5.45 4.59 -9.14
C VAL A 89 5.44 6.04 -8.67
N GLN A 90 5.18 6.99 -9.57
CA GLN A 90 5.15 8.40 -9.24
C GLN A 90 4.06 8.72 -8.21
N ARG A 91 2.87 8.14 -8.37
CA ARG A 91 1.76 8.37 -7.44
C ARG A 91 2.08 7.80 -6.05
N ILE A 92 2.69 6.62 -5.99
CA ILE A 92 3.05 6.00 -4.71
C ILE A 92 4.13 6.82 -4.02
N LYS A 93 5.18 7.20 -4.72
CA LYS A 93 6.27 8.01 -4.14
C LYS A 93 5.79 9.40 -3.72
N ALA A 94 4.80 9.95 -4.40
CA ALA A 94 4.24 11.25 -4.03
C ALA A 94 3.57 11.22 -2.66
N CYS A 95 3.15 10.06 -2.16
CA CYS A 95 2.58 9.94 -0.81
C CYS A 95 3.61 10.25 0.28
N ALA A 96 4.90 10.14 -0.02
CA ALA A 96 5.97 10.46 0.93
C ALA A 96 6.24 11.97 1.04
N ALA A 97 5.67 12.77 0.15
CA ALA A 97 5.83 14.22 0.17
C ALA A 97 5.05 14.84 1.33
N THR A 98 5.40 16.08 1.69
CA THR A 98 4.66 16.83 2.71
C THR A 98 3.40 17.44 2.12
N GLY A 99 2.38 17.62 2.96
CA GLY A 99 1.14 18.27 2.55
C GLY A 99 -0.08 17.39 2.77
N PRO A 100 -1.31 17.88 2.46
CA PRO A 100 -2.54 17.12 2.60
C PRO A 100 -2.68 16.08 1.49
N ASP A 101 -3.66 15.17 1.68
CA ASP A 101 -4.06 14.20 0.66
C ASP A 101 -2.93 13.28 0.20
N ARG A 102 -2.06 12.87 1.15
CA ARG A 102 -0.93 11.99 0.88
C ARG A 102 -1.31 10.53 1.09
N TYR A 103 -2.33 10.07 0.38
CA TYR A 103 -2.73 8.68 0.45
C TYR A 103 -3.21 8.19 -0.92
N LEU A 104 -3.24 6.89 -1.09
CA LEU A 104 -3.79 6.23 -2.26
C LEU A 104 -4.65 5.05 -1.83
N HIS A 105 -5.69 4.78 -2.60
CA HIS A 105 -6.44 3.53 -2.51
C HIS A 105 -6.23 2.78 -3.82
N ILE A 106 -5.89 1.50 -3.74
CA ILE A 106 -5.64 0.66 -4.91
C ILE A 106 -6.59 -0.54 -4.84
N LEU A 107 -7.55 -0.57 -5.75
CA LEU A 107 -8.58 -1.60 -5.79
C LEU A 107 -8.22 -2.66 -6.82
N ILE A 108 -8.32 -3.92 -6.41
CA ILE A 108 -8.20 -5.08 -7.28
C ILE A 108 -9.61 -5.67 -7.41
N SER A 109 -10.40 -5.11 -8.34
CA SER A 109 -11.83 -5.45 -8.48
C SER A 109 -12.07 -6.95 -8.72
N ALA A 110 -11.24 -7.56 -9.56
CA ALA A 110 -11.40 -8.98 -9.91
C ALA A 110 -11.27 -9.90 -8.70
N GLU A 111 -10.56 -9.46 -7.66
CA GLU A 111 -10.34 -10.25 -6.45
C GLU A 111 -11.06 -9.67 -5.23
N ASP A 112 -11.82 -8.61 -5.43
CA ASP A 112 -12.54 -7.95 -4.34
C ASP A 112 -11.60 -7.67 -3.16
N SER A 113 -10.49 -6.99 -3.45
CA SER A 113 -9.45 -6.67 -2.48
C SER A 113 -8.99 -5.23 -2.66
N LEU A 114 -8.54 -4.61 -1.56
CA LEU A 114 -8.15 -3.21 -1.55
C LEU A 114 -6.82 -3.05 -0.82
N LEU A 115 -5.91 -2.25 -1.40
CA LEU A 115 -4.70 -1.82 -0.69
C LEU A 115 -4.79 -0.33 -0.42
N THR A 116 -4.34 0.08 0.76
CA THR A 116 -4.26 1.49 1.12
C THR A 116 -2.83 1.84 1.52
N LEU A 117 -2.41 3.03 1.13
CA LEU A 117 -1.11 3.60 1.47
C LEU A 117 -1.34 5.00 1.99
N ASN A 118 -0.79 5.29 3.16
CA ASN A 118 -0.89 6.60 3.79
C ASN A 118 0.51 7.16 4.01
N GLY A 119 0.74 8.41 3.61
CA GLY A 119 2.06 9.03 3.69
C GLY A 119 2.64 9.18 5.09
N ASP A 120 1.81 9.06 6.13
CA ASP A 120 2.27 9.11 7.51
C ASP A 120 2.70 7.73 8.05
N ASP A 121 2.51 6.69 7.26
CA ASP A 121 2.77 5.31 7.67
C ASP A 121 3.95 4.71 6.90
N LEU A 122 4.67 3.80 7.56
CA LEU A 122 5.76 3.03 6.95
C LEU A 122 5.29 1.64 6.52
N TYR A 123 3.99 1.49 6.29
CA TYR A 123 3.38 0.23 5.88
C TYR A 123 2.18 0.48 4.97
N MET A 124 1.78 -0.57 4.25
CA MET A 124 0.51 -0.59 3.51
C MET A 124 -0.45 -1.53 4.21
N THR A 125 -1.74 -1.31 4.01
CA THR A 125 -2.77 -2.22 4.50
C THR A 125 -3.44 -2.89 3.32
N MET A 126 -3.66 -4.21 3.42
CA MET A 126 -4.33 -5.00 2.39
C MET A 126 -5.60 -5.61 2.96
N TYR A 127 -6.74 -5.16 2.46
CA TYR A 127 -8.07 -5.58 2.91
C TYR A 127 -8.57 -6.74 2.06
N HIS A 128 -9.11 -7.75 2.74
CA HIS A 128 -9.66 -8.96 2.14
C HIS A 128 -8.65 -9.71 1.27
N PRO A 129 -7.40 -9.90 1.74
CA PRO A 129 -6.45 -10.73 1.00
C PRO A 129 -6.85 -12.19 1.14
N HIS A 130 -6.87 -12.93 0.02
CA HIS A 130 -7.28 -14.32 0.04
C HIS A 130 -6.73 -15.07 -1.17
N GLY A 131 -6.74 -16.40 -1.09
CA GLY A 131 -6.41 -17.27 -2.21
C GLY A 131 -5.04 -17.00 -2.82
N GLN A 132 -4.98 -17.11 -4.12
CA GLN A 132 -3.74 -16.89 -4.88
C GLN A 132 -3.24 -15.47 -4.77
N LEU A 133 -4.13 -14.48 -4.65
CA LEU A 133 -3.73 -13.09 -4.46
C LEU A 133 -2.88 -12.93 -3.19
N LEU A 134 -3.34 -13.54 -2.09
CA LEU A 134 -2.61 -13.50 -0.82
C LEU A 134 -1.21 -14.11 -0.96
N GLU A 135 -1.13 -15.28 -1.58
CA GLU A 135 0.15 -15.96 -1.82
C GLU A 135 1.09 -15.13 -2.69
N THR A 136 0.57 -14.59 -3.79
CA THR A 136 1.35 -13.78 -4.72
C THR A 136 1.86 -12.49 -4.04
N ALA A 137 0.97 -11.82 -3.32
CA ALA A 137 1.34 -10.58 -2.61
C ALA A 137 2.43 -10.85 -1.56
N ALA A 138 2.35 -11.97 -0.84
CA ALA A 138 3.35 -12.35 0.16
C ALA A 138 4.72 -12.59 -0.48
N LEU A 139 4.75 -13.30 -1.60
CA LEU A 139 6.01 -13.58 -2.32
C LEU A 139 6.63 -12.30 -2.87
N LEU A 140 5.81 -11.44 -3.47
CA LEU A 140 6.29 -10.18 -4.04
C LEU A 140 6.77 -9.21 -2.96
N ALA A 141 6.06 -9.15 -1.82
CA ALA A 141 6.48 -8.33 -0.69
C ALA A 141 7.84 -8.79 -0.18
N ALA A 142 8.02 -10.10 0.02
CA ALA A 142 9.28 -10.67 0.47
C ALA A 142 10.44 -10.35 -0.48
N ALA A 143 10.18 -10.38 -1.79
CA ALA A 143 11.19 -10.06 -2.81
C ALA A 143 11.64 -8.59 -2.71
N GLU A 144 10.82 -7.70 -2.14
CA GLU A 144 11.16 -6.30 -1.94
C GLU A 144 11.66 -6.03 -0.52
N GLY A 145 11.92 -7.05 0.28
CA GLY A 145 12.35 -6.87 1.67
C GLY A 145 11.23 -6.42 2.58
N LEU A 146 9.98 -6.70 2.21
CA LEU A 146 8.78 -6.39 2.99
C LEU A 146 8.15 -7.67 3.50
N PHE A 147 7.24 -7.52 4.46
CA PHE A 147 6.57 -8.67 5.07
C PHE A 147 5.07 -8.46 5.09
N LEU A 148 4.34 -9.44 4.56
CA LEU A 148 2.88 -9.47 4.67
C LEU A 148 2.56 -10.21 5.97
N ARG A 149 2.03 -9.49 6.96
CA ARG A 149 1.87 -10.02 8.31
C ARG A 149 0.47 -9.76 8.88
N GLN A 150 0.14 -10.47 9.92
CA GLN A 150 -1.08 -10.21 10.70
C GLN A 150 -0.97 -8.85 11.40
N PRO A 151 -2.11 -8.18 11.59
CA PRO A 151 -2.14 -6.90 12.31
C PRO A 151 -1.65 -7.02 13.76
#